data_ff54a22286d0d5b6ed68fabbbc241030
#
_entry.id   ff54a22286d0d5b6ed68fabbbc241030
#
_cell.length_a   1.000
_cell.length_b   1.000
_cell.length_c   1.000
_cell.angle_alpha   90.00
_cell.angle_beta   90.00
_cell.angle_gamma   90.00
#
_symmetry.space_group_name_H-M   'P 1'
#
loop_
_entity.id
_entity.type
_entity.pdbx_description
1 polymer ?
#
loop_
_entity_poly.entity_id
_entity_poly.type
_entity_poly.pdbx_seq_one_letter_code
_entity_poly.pdbx_strand_id
1 'polypeptide(L)'
;MKHYPYSDSTDVIIYTEPERKKKKGTPTWLVAVCSAAMASVFTAGLMMGAMTLMNRPNRQFEERTNGVVYSTREENKENDAAETLAKKKEGEVLTVPEIATKVGPSVVGVINKTEMQIQPFWNPFSGQYYYSQDPSQDGELIEQGSGSGIIITTDGYIVTNQHVIDGATEVEIVLNTGKTYTAKIVGEDAKTDLAVLKITPDKNEKLTAAVLGNSTTVEVGELAVAIGNPMGMEFSGSVTAGIVSAVNRTMSIENRTYNLIQTDAAINNGNSGGALINQYGEVIGINSVKLSTTGVEGMGFAIAISEAKPIIDDLMNSGHVTGRPYVGIGITETRYGLFISSIQKESGAEKAGLKVDDMILAVDGQEVSSTSEINEIRDKKKPGDKLTFKILRERDTMEVSVELTEENN
;
A
#
# COMPACT_ATOMS: atom_id res chain seq x y z
N MET A 1 -4.19 -8.99 -58.16
CA MET A 1 -5.28 -9.84 -57.64
C MET A 1 -4.74 -11.27 -57.49
N LYS A 2 -4.48 -11.72 -56.27
CA LYS A 2 -4.23 -13.14 -56.00
C LYS A 2 -5.09 -13.48 -54.78
N HIS A 3 -6.07 -14.36 -55.03
CA HIS A 3 -6.91 -14.99 -54.02
C HIS A 3 -6.10 -15.95 -53.19
N TYR A 4 -6.24 -15.89 -51.87
CA TYR A 4 -5.88 -16.97 -50.93
C TYR A 4 -7.15 -17.63 -50.43
N PRO A 5 -7.29 -18.94 -50.49
CA PRO A 5 -8.45 -19.63 -49.94
C PRO A 5 -8.29 -19.81 -48.44
N TYR A 6 -9.36 -19.51 -47.74
CA TYR A 6 -9.60 -19.80 -46.33
C TYR A 6 -9.88 -21.32 -46.19
N SER A 7 -9.08 -22.06 -45.45
CA SER A 7 -9.36 -23.45 -45.10
C SER A 7 -9.79 -23.50 -43.64
N ASP A 8 -11.05 -23.76 -43.46
CA ASP A 8 -11.71 -24.13 -42.23
C ASP A 8 -11.41 -25.60 -41.93
N SER A 9 -10.75 -25.93 -40.83
CA SER A 9 -10.69 -27.28 -40.33
C SER A 9 -10.66 -27.27 -38.80
N THR A 10 -11.86 -27.36 -38.24
CA THR A 10 -12.08 -27.74 -36.85
C THR A 10 -11.91 -29.25 -36.71
N ASP A 11 -10.70 -29.73 -36.42
CA ASP A 11 -10.49 -31.11 -36.05
C ASP A 11 -10.83 -31.29 -34.56
N VAL A 12 -12.03 -31.84 -34.32
CA VAL A 12 -12.46 -32.33 -33.00
C VAL A 12 -11.80 -33.69 -32.78
N ILE A 13 -10.81 -33.73 -31.94
CA ILE A 13 -10.21 -35.04 -31.50
C ILE A 13 -11.16 -35.65 -30.47
N ILE A 14 -11.87 -36.68 -30.90
CA ILE A 14 -12.67 -37.54 -30.04
C ILE A 14 -11.73 -38.56 -29.42
N TYR A 15 -11.46 -38.47 -28.12
CA TYR A 15 -10.77 -39.52 -27.37
C TYR A 15 -11.77 -40.63 -27.05
N THR A 16 -11.61 -41.79 -27.69
CA THR A 16 -12.27 -43.03 -27.28
C THR A 16 -11.47 -43.71 -26.18
N GLU A 17 -12.07 -43.86 -25.01
CA GLU A 17 -11.49 -44.62 -23.91
C GLU A 17 -11.31 -46.10 -24.30
N PRO A 18 -10.17 -46.74 -23.99
CA PRO A 18 -10.01 -48.21 -24.27
C PRO A 18 -10.85 -49.02 -23.29
N GLU A 19 -11.60 -49.97 -23.82
CA GLU A 19 -12.38 -50.96 -23.07
C GLU A 19 -11.54 -51.65 -21.99
N ARG A 20 -11.86 -51.47 -20.72
CA ARG A 20 -11.28 -52.23 -19.61
C ARG A 20 -11.87 -53.63 -19.60
N LYS A 21 -11.04 -54.64 -19.87
CA LYS A 21 -11.35 -56.06 -19.63
C LYS A 21 -11.70 -56.27 -18.16
N LYS A 22 -12.92 -56.71 -17.87
CA LYS A 22 -13.39 -57.08 -16.53
C LYS A 22 -12.55 -58.27 -16.01
N LYS A 23 -11.72 -58.01 -15.00
CA LYS A 23 -11.12 -59.09 -14.19
C LYS A 23 -12.23 -59.72 -13.33
N LYS A 24 -12.33 -61.04 -13.30
CA LYS A 24 -13.23 -61.77 -12.42
C LYS A 24 -12.91 -61.40 -10.97
N GLY A 25 -13.82 -60.74 -10.29
CA GLY A 25 -13.65 -60.37 -8.90
C GLY A 25 -13.77 -61.57 -7.97
N THR A 26 -12.97 -61.56 -6.91
CA THR A 26 -13.09 -62.48 -5.77
C THR A 26 -14.49 -62.36 -5.18
N PRO A 27 -15.09 -63.49 -4.76
CA PRO A 27 -16.46 -63.47 -4.25
C PRO A 27 -16.59 -62.58 -3.00
N THR A 28 -17.59 -61.74 -3.02
CA THR A 28 -17.85 -60.67 -2.01
C THR A 28 -17.93 -61.15 -0.56
N TRP A 29 -18.31 -62.41 -0.33
CA TRP A 29 -18.38 -62.97 1.01
C TRP A 29 -17.00 -63.22 1.64
N LEU A 30 -15.99 -63.54 0.83
CA LEU A 30 -14.59 -63.75 1.29
C LEU A 30 -13.96 -62.44 1.72
N VAL A 31 -14.27 -61.31 1.03
CA VAL A 31 -13.81 -59.97 1.37
C VAL A 31 -14.45 -59.48 2.66
N ALA A 32 -15.73 -59.79 2.88
CA ALA A 32 -16.46 -59.42 4.08
C ALA A 32 -15.92 -60.13 5.35
N VAL A 33 -15.57 -61.44 5.24
CA VAL A 33 -15.02 -62.20 6.37
C VAL A 33 -13.59 -61.74 6.70
N CYS A 34 -12.76 -61.43 5.72
CA CYS A 34 -11.38 -60.92 5.95
C CYS A 34 -11.39 -59.48 6.54
N SER A 35 -12.32 -58.62 6.14
CA SER A 35 -12.41 -57.30 6.70
C SER A 35 -12.97 -57.27 8.13
N ALA A 36 -13.90 -58.15 8.47
CA ALA A 36 -14.42 -58.30 9.84
C ALA A 36 -13.31 -58.85 10.80
N ALA A 37 -12.52 -59.83 10.35
CA ALA A 37 -11.40 -60.35 11.14
C ALA A 37 -10.27 -59.31 11.37
N MET A 38 -9.94 -58.50 10.36
CA MET A 38 -8.96 -57.44 10.50
C MET A 38 -9.48 -56.31 11.43
N ALA A 39 -10.74 -55.95 11.35
CA ALA A 39 -11.31 -54.91 12.20
C ALA A 39 -11.31 -55.31 13.70
N SER A 40 -11.58 -56.61 14.00
CA SER A 40 -11.57 -57.10 15.39
C SER A 40 -10.16 -57.18 15.99
N VAL A 41 -9.13 -57.54 15.20
CA VAL A 41 -7.75 -57.54 15.66
C VAL A 41 -7.21 -56.11 15.87
N PHE A 42 -7.64 -55.18 15.03
CA PHE A 42 -7.26 -53.76 15.15
C PHE A 42 -7.89 -53.09 16.38
N THR A 43 -9.17 -53.36 16.65
CA THR A 43 -9.86 -52.83 17.85
C THR A 43 -9.35 -53.46 19.16
N ALA A 44 -9.01 -54.75 19.18
CA ALA A 44 -8.40 -55.38 20.34
C ALA A 44 -6.99 -54.85 20.60
N GLY A 45 -6.19 -54.59 19.55
CA GLY A 45 -4.87 -54.00 19.63
C GLY A 45 -4.92 -52.54 20.14
N LEU A 46 -5.89 -51.75 19.71
CA LEU A 46 -6.11 -50.38 20.17
C LEU A 46 -6.57 -50.33 21.65
N MET A 47 -7.46 -51.23 22.10
CA MET A 47 -7.90 -51.28 23.50
C MET A 47 -6.78 -51.76 24.43
N MET A 48 -5.97 -52.74 24.02
CA MET A 48 -4.81 -53.17 24.79
C MET A 48 -3.72 -52.11 24.84
N GLY A 49 -3.50 -51.36 23.74
CA GLY A 49 -2.61 -50.20 23.69
C GLY A 49 -3.04 -49.07 24.64
N ALA A 50 -4.36 -48.78 24.66
CA ALA A 50 -4.92 -47.74 25.52
C ALA A 50 -4.83 -48.11 27.02
N MET A 51 -5.07 -49.39 27.39
CA MET A 51 -4.95 -49.84 28.78
C MET A 51 -3.50 -49.84 29.29
N THR A 52 -2.52 -50.10 28.41
CA THR A 52 -1.10 -50.04 28.78
C THR A 52 -0.58 -48.59 28.88
N LEU A 53 -1.18 -47.63 28.17
CA LEU A 53 -0.86 -46.21 28.27
C LEU A 53 -1.44 -45.55 29.53
N MET A 54 -2.59 -46.02 30.05
CA MET A 54 -3.22 -45.46 31.27
C MET A 54 -2.56 -45.88 32.55
N ASN A 55 -1.68 -46.89 32.57
CA ASN A 55 -1.05 -47.43 33.79
C ASN A 55 0.46 -47.23 33.89
N ARG A 56 1.00 -46.22 33.20
CA ARG A 56 2.43 -45.87 33.34
C ARG A 56 2.61 -44.74 34.34
N PRO A 57 3.47 -44.91 35.35
CA PRO A 57 3.84 -43.80 36.20
C PRO A 57 4.65 -42.79 35.38
N ASN A 58 4.35 -41.51 35.60
CA ASN A 58 4.93 -40.34 34.99
C ASN A 58 6.45 -40.41 34.95
N ARG A 59 7.04 -40.97 33.93
CA ARG A 59 8.49 -40.85 33.62
C ARG A 59 8.64 -39.81 32.55
N GLN A 60 9.29 -38.72 32.88
CA GLN A 60 9.83 -37.77 31.93
C GLN A 60 10.70 -38.53 30.93
N PHE A 61 10.20 -38.72 29.70
CA PHE A 61 11.00 -39.24 28.60
C PHE A 61 11.81 -38.06 28.00
N GLU A 62 13.09 -38.01 28.35
CA GLU A 62 14.09 -37.41 27.48
C GLU A 62 14.26 -38.34 26.26
N GLU A 63 13.54 -38.09 25.22
CA GLU A 63 13.79 -38.71 23.92
C GLU A 63 14.96 -38.00 23.23
N ARG A 64 16.17 -38.54 23.40
CA ARG A 64 17.33 -38.14 22.62
C ARG A 64 17.24 -38.78 21.25
N THR A 65 16.58 -38.13 20.32
CA THR A 65 16.67 -38.45 18.90
C THR A 65 17.65 -37.49 18.23
N ASN A 66 18.85 -37.94 17.94
CA ASN A 66 19.84 -37.32 17.05
C ASN A 66 20.17 -35.83 17.27
N GLY A 67 20.19 -35.34 18.52
CA GLY A 67 20.59 -33.96 18.82
C GLY A 67 19.58 -32.87 18.46
N VAL A 68 18.40 -33.21 17.98
CA VAL A 68 17.32 -32.25 17.67
C VAL A 68 16.49 -32.06 18.96
N VAL A 69 16.47 -30.86 19.50
CA VAL A 69 15.62 -30.47 20.64
C VAL A 69 14.31 -29.94 20.08
N TYR A 70 13.22 -30.64 20.32
CA TYR A 70 11.87 -30.16 20.03
C TYR A 70 11.34 -29.39 21.24
N SER A 71 10.85 -28.17 21.00
CA SER A 71 10.16 -27.37 22.04
C SER A 71 8.81 -28.01 22.34
N THR A 72 8.62 -28.50 23.55
CA THR A 72 7.31 -28.85 24.11
C THR A 72 6.64 -27.57 24.59
N ARG A 73 6.18 -26.73 23.68
CA ARG A 73 5.32 -25.60 24.02
C ARG A 73 3.92 -26.16 24.29
N GLU A 74 3.54 -26.27 25.57
CA GLU A 74 2.13 -26.52 25.88
C GLU A 74 1.30 -25.40 25.27
N GLU A 75 0.30 -25.76 24.46
CA GLU A 75 -0.72 -24.83 23.98
C GLU A 75 -1.58 -24.39 25.19
N ASN A 76 -1.10 -23.41 25.93
CA ASN A 76 -1.99 -22.62 26.79
C ASN A 76 -2.86 -21.74 25.90
N LYS A 77 -3.99 -22.29 25.54
CA LYS A 77 -5.05 -21.63 24.75
C LYS A 77 -5.75 -20.54 25.55
N GLU A 78 -5.12 -19.59 26.15
CA GLU A 78 -5.80 -18.44 26.75
C GLU A 78 -4.81 -17.42 27.38
N ASN A 79 -3.71 -17.10 26.69
CA ASN A 79 -3.08 -15.82 26.97
C ASN A 79 -3.58 -14.83 25.93
N ASP A 80 -4.62 -14.12 26.29
CA ASP A 80 -5.09 -12.97 25.52
C ASP A 80 -3.90 -12.01 25.33
N ALA A 81 -3.56 -11.73 24.07
CA ALA A 81 -2.46 -10.84 23.71
C ALA A 81 -2.59 -9.47 24.41
N ALA A 82 -3.84 -9.04 24.67
CA ALA A 82 -4.15 -7.83 25.43
C ALA A 82 -3.72 -7.93 26.90
N GLU A 83 -3.93 -9.08 27.57
CA GLU A 83 -3.49 -9.28 28.97
C GLU A 83 -1.96 -9.32 29.08
N THR A 84 -1.30 -9.97 28.11
CA THR A 84 0.17 -10.02 28.06
C THR A 84 0.75 -8.62 27.82
N LEU A 85 0.16 -7.84 26.90
CA LEU A 85 0.57 -6.48 26.59
C LEU A 85 0.42 -5.56 27.81
N ALA A 86 -0.68 -5.67 28.57
CA ALA A 86 -0.91 -4.87 29.78
C ALA A 86 0.17 -5.05 30.88
N LYS A 87 0.92 -6.16 30.84
CA LYS A 87 2.01 -6.47 31.80
C LYS A 87 3.39 -5.95 31.31
N LYS A 88 3.53 -5.56 30.04
CA LYS A 88 4.80 -5.07 29.48
C LYS A 88 5.01 -3.59 29.76
N LYS A 89 6.29 -3.24 30.01
CA LYS A 89 6.71 -1.85 30.21
C LYS A 89 6.94 -1.16 28.85
N GLU A 90 6.85 0.15 28.86
CA GLU A 90 7.22 0.96 27.72
C GLU A 90 8.70 0.70 27.32
N GLY A 91 8.95 0.51 25.99
CA GLY A 91 10.27 0.18 25.45
C GLY A 91 10.61 -1.31 25.45
N GLU A 92 9.75 -2.21 25.94
CA GLU A 92 9.94 -3.65 25.78
C GLU A 92 9.60 -4.11 24.36
N VAL A 93 10.38 -5.09 23.88
CA VAL A 93 10.14 -5.72 22.57
C VAL A 93 8.81 -6.47 22.57
N LEU A 94 7.95 -6.16 21.61
CA LEU A 94 6.64 -6.76 21.43
C LEU A 94 6.69 -7.88 20.38
N THR A 95 5.86 -8.87 20.56
CA THR A 95 5.56 -9.89 19.53
C THR A 95 4.58 -9.32 18.49
N VAL A 96 4.50 -9.94 17.31
CA VAL A 96 3.55 -9.51 16.25
C VAL A 96 2.10 -9.45 16.73
N PRO A 97 1.56 -10.45 17.48
CA PRO A 97 0.20 -10.34 18.04
C PRO A 97 0.03 -9.16 19.02
N GLU A 98 1.06 -8.86 19.84
CA GLU A 98 1.01 -7.71 20.77
C GLU A 98 1.05 -6.38 20.01
N ILE A 99 1.84 -6.28 18.94
CA ILE A 99 1.88 -5.11 18.04
C ILE A 99 0.50 -4.90 17.41
N ALA A 100 -0.10 -5.97 16.85
CA ALA A 100 -1.42 -5.91 16.27
C ALA A 100 -2.49 -5.45 17.27
N THR A 101 -2.45 -5.94 18.50
CA THR A 101 -3.37 -5.55 19.57
C THR A 101 -3.18 -4.09 20.00
N LYS A 102 -1.92 -3.64 20.11
CA LYS A 102 -1.57 -2.28 20.56
C LYS A 102 -1.88 -1.23 19.50
N VAL A 103 -1.49 -1.49 18.26
CA VAL A 103 -1.51 -0.47 17.18
C VAL A 103 -2.72 -0.62 16.25
N GLY A 104 -3.29 -1.84 16.13
CA GLY A 104 -4.48 -2.08 15.30
C GLY A 104 -5.61 -1.08 15.50
N PRO A 105 -5.97 -0.69 16.75
CA PRO A 105 -6.98 0.33 17.00
C PRO A 105 -6.66 1.73 16.42
N SER A 106 -5.41 2.01 16.11
CA SER A 106 -4.99 3.27 15.48
C SER A 106 -5.03 3.22 13.95
N VAL A 107 -5.25 2.04 13.35
CA VAL A 107 -5.31 1.88 11.89
C VAL A 107 -6.76 1.77 11.45
N VAL A 108 -7.14 2.61 10.50
CA VAL A 108 -8.52 2.77 10.02
C VAL A 108 -8.62 2.45 8.54
N GLY A 109 -9.83 2.08 8.10
CA GLY A 109 -10.16 2.03 6.68
C GLY A 109 -10.44 3.45 6.16
N VAL A 110 -9.99 3.70 4.93
CA VAL A 110 -10.25 4.94 4.19
C VAL A 110 -10.98 4.55 2.91
N ILE A 111 -12.20 5.02 2.73
CA ILE A 111 -13.03 4.76 1.56
C ILE A 111 -13.15 6.06 0.77
N ASN A 112 -12.74 6.00 -0.49
CA ASN A 112 -12.88 7.08 -1.46
C ASN A 112 -14.21 6.90 -2.21
N LYS A 113 -15.08 7.90 -2.10
CA LYS A 113 -16.36 7.95 -2.81
C LYS A 113 -16.37 9.08 -3.82
N THR A 114 -16.87 8.80 -5.01
CA THR A 114 -17.00 9.77 -6.08
C THR A 114 -18.43 9.77 -6.63
N GLU A 115 -18.84 10.87 -7.22
CA GLU A 115 -20.13 10.93 -7.91
C GLU A 115 -20.07 10.14 -9.20
N MET A 116 -21.05 9.25 -9.39
CA MET A 116 -21.24 8.53 -10.65
C MET A 116 -21.62 9.54 -11.73
N GLN A 117 -20.81 9.65 -12.78
CA GLN A 117 -21.12 10.46 -13.93
C GLN A 117 -21.58 9.57 -15.09
N ILE A 118 -22.86 9.62 -15.42
CA ILE A 118 -23.43 8.86 -16.51
C ILE A 118 -23.44 9.70 -17.77
N GLN A 119 -22.50 9.43 -18.70
CA GLN A 119 -22.45 10.12 -19.97
C GLN A 119 -23.25 9.37 -21.03
N PRO A 120 -24.18 10.07 -21.76
CA PRO A 120 -24.89 9.48 -22.86
C PRO A 120 -23.94 9.23 -24.03
N PHE A 121 -23.99 8.04 -24.61
CA PHE A 121 -23.32 7.70 -25.85
C PHE A 121 -24.30 7.82 -27.04
N TRP A 122 -23.97 8.67 -28.02
CA TRP A 122 -24.73 8.78 -29.22
C TRP A 122 -24.41 7.64 -30.19
N ASN A 123 -25.43 6.87 -30.57
CA ASN A 123 -25.28 5.84 -31.60
C ASN A 123 -25.72 6.39 -32.97
N PRO A 124 -24.76 6.57 -33.90
CA PRO A 124 -25.06 7.14 -35.21
C PRO A 124 -25.90 6.22 -36.09
N PHE A 125 -25.98 4.90 -35.80
CA PHE A 125 -26.79 3.96 -36.60
C PHE A 125 -28.27 3.94 -36.18
N SER A 126 -28.58 4.19 -34.92
CA SER A 126 -29.97 4.22 -34.42
C SER A 126 -30.51 5.64 -34.30
N GLY A 127 -29.67 6.67 -34.33
CA GLY A 127 -30.04 8.06 -34.09
C GLY A 127 -30.54 8.32 -32.65
N GLN A 128 -30.12 7.50 -31.68
CA GLN A 128 -30.56 7.57 -30.28
C GLN A 128 -29.36 7.66 -29.32
N TYR A 129 -29.61 8.29 -28.17
CA TYR A 129 -28.68 8.24 -27.04
C TYR A 129 -28.89 6.96 -26.26
N TYR A 130 -27.81 6.30 -25.92
CA TYR A 130 -27.76 5.16 -25.02
C TYR A 130 -27.00 5.55 -23.77
N TYR A 131 -27.43 5.04 -22.64
CA TYR A 131 -26.76 5.19 -21.35
C TYR A 131 -26.15 3.85 -20.98
N SER A 132 -24.91 3.87 -20.46
CA SER A 132 -24.23 2.64 -19.99
C SER A 132 -24.80 2.10 -18.69
N GLN A 133 -25.51 2.95 -17.93
CA GLN A 133 -26.16 2.66 -16.66
C GLN A 133 -27.49 3.42 -16.56
N ASP A 134 -28.27 3.17 -15.50
CA ASP A 134 -29.53 3.84 -15.26
C ASP A 134 -29.31 5.35 -15.04
N PRO A 135 -29.86 6.25 -15.87
CA PRO A 135 -29.69 7.69 -15.71
C PRO A 135 -30.20 8.25 -14.37
N SER A 136 -31.03 7.50 -13.63
CA SER A 136 -31.50 7.92 -12.30
C SER A 136 -30.40 7.84 -11.23
N GLN A 137 -29.26 7.17 -11.51
CA GLN A 137 -28.12 7.05 -10.62
C GLN A 137 -27.03 8.11 -10.87
N ASP A 138 -27.26 9.02 -11.82
CA ASP A 138 -26.33 10.13 -12.05
C ASP A 138 -26.22 11.02 -10.82
N GLY A 139 -24.97 11.25 -10.34
CA GLY A 139 -24.70 11.95 -9.11
C GLY A 139 -24.79 11.10 -7.83
N GLU A 140 -25.08 9.79 -7.90
CA GLU A 140 -25.01 8.89 -6.74
C GLU A 140 -23.54 8.69 -6.34
N LEU A 141 -23.27 8.76 -5.00
CA LEU A 141 -21.94 8.48 -4.47
C LEU A 141 -21.65 6.99 -4.51
N ILE A 142 -20.63 6.61 -5.24
CA ILE A 142 -20.15 5.23 -5.34
C ILE A 142 -18.73 5.12 -4.77
N GLU A 143 -18.41 3.98 -4.21
CA GLU A 143 -17.05 3.65 -3.80
C GLU A 143 -16.16 3.50 -5.03
N GLN A 144 -15.14 4.34 -5.15
CA GLN A 144 -14.14 4.29 -6.23
C GLN A 144 -12.93 3.46 -5.83
N GLY A 145 -12.57 3.47 -4.56
CA GLY A 145 -11.44 2.74 -4.02
C GLY A 145 -11.35 2.82 -2.52
N SER A 146 -10.47 2.02 -1.96
CA SER A 146 -10.23 2.00 -0.53
C SER A 146 -8.77 1.75 -0.20
N GLY A 147 -8.38 2.17 0.99
CA GLY A 147 -7.06 1.97 1.57
C GLY A 147 -7.12 2.04 3.08
N SER A 148 -6.02 2.41 3.68
CA SER A 148 -5.88 2.54 5.13
C SER A 148 -5.45 3.94 5.53
N GLY A 149 -5.61 4.25 6.82
CA GLY A 149 -5.09 5.47 7.45
C GLY A 149 -4.61 5.20 8.86
N ILE A 150 -3.86 6.12 9.41
CA ILE A 150 -3.28 6.04 10.76
C ILE A 150 -3.82 7.22 11.57
N ILE A 151 -4.52 6.96 12.66
CA ILE A 151 -4.93 7.99 13.62
C ILE A 151 -3.68 8.49 14.32
N ILE A 152 -3.35 9.78 14.16
CA ILE A 152 -2.16 10.40 14.74
C ILE A 152 -2.46 11.28 15.95
N THR A 153 -3.75 11.62 16.17
CA THR A 153 -4.18 12.38 17.35
C THR A 153 -5.51 11.84 17.90
N THR A 154 -5.71 11.97 19.19
CA THR A 154 -6.94 11.50 19.86
C THR A 154 -8.18 12.34 19.54
N ASP A 155 -8.01 13.52 18.94
CA ASP A 155 -9.11 14.38 18.48
C ASP A 155 -9.49 14.13 17.01
N GLY A 156 -8.82 13.17 16.33
CA GLY A 156 -9.26 12.60 15.06
C GLY A 156 -8.53 13.05 13.81
N TYR A 157 -7.28 13.50 13.90
CA TYR A 157 -6.42 13.63 12.73
C TYR A 157 -5.90 12.26 12.28
N ILE A 158 -5.94 12.02 10.97
CA ILE A 158 -5.58 10.76 10.33
C ILE A 158 -4.65 11.07 9.17
N VAL A 159 -3.54 10.37 9.07
CA VAL A 159 -2.67 10.40 7.90
C VAL A 159 -2.95 9.19 7.00
N THR A 160 -2.92 9.41 5.69
CA THR A 160 -3.05 8.36 4.67
C THR A 160 -2.21 8.73 3.44
N ASN A 161 -2.19 7.88 2.40
CA ASN A 161 -1.62 8.27 1.12
C ASN A 161 -2.58 9.16 0.32
N GLN A 162 -2.01 10.10 -0.45
CA GLN A 162 -2.80 10.98 -1.31
C GLN A 162 -3.54 10.19 -2.39
N HIS A 163 -2.90 9.20 -3.02
CA HIS A 163 -3.53 8.38 -4.05
C HIS A 163 -4.76 7.58 -3.55
N VAL A 164 -4.89 7.35 -2.24
CA VAL A 164 -6.07 6.68 -1.65
C VAL A 164 -7.30 7.57 -1.72
N ILE A 165 -7.11 8.89 -1.62
CA ILE A 165 -8.21 9.88 -1.63
C ILE A 165 -8.29 10.70 -2.92
N ASP A 166 -7.45 10.40 -3.91
CA ASP A 166 -7.38 11.15 -5.15
C ASP A 166 -8.73 11.16 -5.88
N GLY A 167 -9.20 12.36 -6.25
CA GLY A 167 -10.48 12.56 -6.92
C GLY A 167 -11.72 12.29 -6.06
N ALA A 168 -11.59 12.12 -4.75
CA ALA A 168 -12.72 11.86 -3.86
C ALA A 168 -13.68 13.07 -3.78
N THR A 169 -14.97 12.82 -3.99
CA THR A 169 -16.03 13.77 -3.62
C THR A 169 -16.31 13.71 -2.12
N GLU A 170 -16.26 12.51 -1.53
CA GLU A 170 -16.40 12.26 -0.10
C GLU A 170 -15.39 11.19 0.34
N VAL A 171 -14.80 11.38 1.52
CA VAL A 171 -13.94 10.39 2.17
C VAL A 171 -14.63 9.88 3.42
N GLU A 172 -14.77 8.57 3.53
CA GLU A 172 -15.33 7.90 4.70
C GLU A 172 -14.24 7.13 5.45
N ILE A 173 -14.22 7.26 6.76
CA ILE A 173 -13.30 6.54 7.67
C ILE A 173 -14.05 5.45 8.40
N VAL A 174 -13.51 4.24 8.35
CA VAL A 174 -14.05 3.08 9.07
C VAL A 174 -13.09 2.72 10.20
N LEU A 175 -13.53 2.92 11.44
CA LEU A 175 -12.76 2.54 12.61
C LEU A 175 -12.69 1.00 12.75
N ASN A 176 -11.72 0.50 13.52
CA ASN A 176 -11.61 -0.92 13.85
C ASN A 176 -12.85 -1.48 14.59
N THR A 177 -13.67 -0.60 15.19
CA THR A 177 -14.95 -0.94 15.80
C THR A 177 -16.08 -1.16 14.78
N GLY A 178 -15.82 -0.90 13.49
CA GLY A 178 -16.82 -0.89 12.41
C GLY A 178 -17.64 0.40 12.32
N LYS A 179 -17.38 1.38 13.17
CA LYS A 179 -18.05 2.67 13.13
C LYS A 179 -17.48 3.54 12.01
N THR A 180 -18.35 4.26 11.32
CA THR A 180 -17.99 5.08 10.16
C THR A 180 -18.15 6.58 10.46
N TYR A 181 -17.28 7.40 9.86
CA TYR A 181 -17.29 8.85 9.94
C TYR A 181 -16.94 9.45 8.59
N THR A 182 -17.66 10.47 8.15
CA THR A 182 -17.21 11.32 7.03
C THR A 182 -16.01 12.14 7.48
N ALA A 183 -14.95 12.13 6.70
CA ALA A 183 -13.73 12.88 6.95
C ALA A 183 -13.67 14.17 6.11
N LYS A 184 -13.11 15.21 6.71
CA LYS A 184 -12.69 16.40 5.98
C LYS A 184 -11.23 16.23 5.55
N ILE A 185 -10.92 16.49 4.30
CA ILE A 185 -9.54 16.61 3.82
C ILE A 185 -9.00 17.95 4.40
N VAL A 186 -7.96 17.85 5.23
CA VAL A 186 -7.29 19.01 5.85
C VAL A 186 -6.24 19.55 4.90
N GLY A 187 -5.48 18.66 4.27
CA GLY A 187 -4.49 18.97 3.26
C GLY A 187 -3.99 17.71 2.61
N GLU A 188 -3.50 17.83 1.38
CA GLU A 188 -2.94 16.73 0.62
C GLU A 188 -1.73 17.18 -0.19
N ASP A 189 -0.85 16.27 -0.48
CA ASP A 189 0.33 16.50 -1.28
C ASP A 189 0.64 15.33 -2.19
N ALA A 190 0.30 15.50 -3.45
CA ALA A 190 0.54 14.49 -4.47
C ALA A 190 2.03 14.22 -4.72
N LYS A 191 2.95 15.14 -4.37
CA LYS A 191 4.40 14.95 -4.58
C LYS A 191 4.99 13.95 -3.59
N THR A 192 4.53 13.97 -2.35
CA THR A 192 4.98 13.03 -1.31
C THR A 192 4.06 11.86 -1.11
N ASP A 193 2.92 11.83 -1.84
CA ASP A 193 1.88 10.83 -1.70
C ASP A 193 1.31 10.78 -0.26
N LEU A 194 1.15 11.94 0.39
CA LEU A 194 0.62 12.07 1.74
C LEU A 194 -0.65 12.93 1.77
N ALA A 195 -1.57 12.58 2.64
CA ALA A 195 -2.75 13.38 2.95
C ALA A 195 -3.09 13.32 4.43
N VAL A 196 -3.67 14.40 4.93
CA VAL A 196 -4.17 14.51 6.30
C VAL A 196 -5.67 14.73 6.26
N LEU A 197 -6.37 13.86 6.98
CA LEU A 197 -7.81 13.85 7.13
C LEU A 197 -8.20 14.22 8.56
N LYS A 198 -9.42 14.68 8.75
CA LYS A 198 -9.99 15.01 10.07
C LYS A 198 -11.38 14.44 10.19
N ILE A 199 -11.59 13.60 11.19
CA ILE A 199 -12.93 13.20 11.64
C ILE A 199 -13.31 13.94 12.93
N THR A 200 -14.60 14.03 13.20
CA THR A 200 -15.13 14.53 14.47
C THR A 200 -15.76 13.33 15.21
N PRO A 201 -15.03 12.71 16.15
CA PRO A 201 -15.56 11.57 16.87
C PRO A 201 -16.73 11.97 17.77
N ASP A 202 -17.66 11.04 18.02
CA ASP A 202 -18.73 11.24 18.99
C ASP A 202 -18.16 11.44 20.40
N LYS A 203 -18.93 12.07 21.29
CA LYS A 203 -18.48 12.41 22.66
C LYS A 203 -17.97 11.23 23.48
N ASN A 204 -18.46 10.01 23.19
CA ASN A 204 -18.08 8.78 23.92
C ASN A 204 -17.08 7.92 23.15
N GLU A 205 -16.71 8.30 21.93
CA GLU A 205 -15.72 7.59 21.13
C GLU A 205 -14.31 7.94 21.59
N LYS A 206 -13.55 6.90 21.94
CA LYS A 206 -12.15 7.09 22.33
C LYS A 206 -11.25 6.59 21.20
N LEU A 207 -10.67 7.53 20.50
CA LEU A 207 -9.69 7.21 19.47
C LEU A 207 -8.34 6.88 20.10
N THR A 208 -7.69 5.85 19.57
CA THR A 208 -6.32 5.49 19.93
C THR A 208 -5.38 6.10 18.88
N ALA A 209 -4.53 7.03 19.29
CA ALA A 209 -3.51 7.59 18.41
C ALA A 209 -2.28 6.68 18.38
N ALA A 210 -1.70 6.47 17.20
CA ALA A 210 -0.45 5.75 17.04
C ALA A 210 0.73 6.57 17.57
N VAL A 211 1.75 5.88 18.07
CA VAL A 211 3.03 6.52 18.42
C VAL A 211 3.90 6.59 17.18
N LEU A 212 4.24 7.80 16.74
CA LEU A 212 5.14 8.01 15.61
C LEU A 212 6.60 7.90 16.11
N GLY A 213 7.31 6.90 15.60
CA GLY A 213 8.70 6.62 15.94
C GLY A 213 9.72 7.52 15.24
N ASN A 214 10.94 7.03 15.12
CA ASN A 214 12.04 7.69 14.43
C ASN A 214 12.65 6.73 13.40
N SER A 215 12.39 6.96 12.12
CA SER A 215 12.90 6.10 11.04
C SER A 215 14.40 6.29 10.74
N THR A 216 15.04 7.35 11.28
CA THR A 216 16.49 7.56 11.06
C THR A 216 17.37 6.59 11.88
N THR A 217 16.80 5.96 12.90
CA THR A 217 17.50 4.99 13.77
C THR A 217 17.19 3.54 13.42
N VAL A 218 16.34 3.31 12.42
CA VAL A 218 15.95 1.96 11.98
C VAL A 218 17.10 1.30 11.23
N GLU A 219 17.37 0.04 11.57
CA GLU A 219 18.42 -0.76 10.96
C GLU A 219 17.85 -1.89 10.08
N VAL A 220 18.63 -2.29 9.07
CA VAL A 220 18.29 -3.42 8.21
C VAL A 220 18.30 -4.71 9.05
N GLY A 221 17.25 -5.52 8.89
CA GLY A 221 17.04 -6.75 9.64
C GLY A 221 16.12 -6.61 10.86
N GLU A 222 15.73 -5.38 11.25
CA GLU A 222 14.73 -5.17 12.30
C GLU A 222 13.35 -5.70 11.88
N LEU A 223 12.55 -6.10 12.88
CA LEU A 223 11.17 -6.51 12.65
C LEU A 223 10.36 -5.36 12.06
N ALA A 224 9.66 -5.64 10.97
CA ALA A 224 8.72 -4.74 10.33
C ALA A 224 7.34 -5.40 10.25
N VAL A 225 6.33 -4.76 10.84
CA VAL A 225 4.94 -5.22 10.81
C VAL A 225 4.10 -4.19 10.07
N ALA A 226 3.52 -4.59 8.95
CA ALA A 226 2.59 -3.74 8.21
C ALA A 226 1.15 -4.04 8.65
N ILE A 227 0.43 -3.00 9.05
CA ILE A 227 -0.99 -3.08 9.42
C ILE A 227 -1.78 -2.18 8.49
N GLY A 228 -2.88 -2.75 7.95
CA GLY A 228 -3.89 -2.05 7.19
C GLY A 228 -5.29 -2.44 7.63
N ASN A 229 -6.27 -1.68 7.15
CA ASN A 229 -7.69 -1.95 7.37
C ASN A 229 -8.45 -1.84 6.04
N PRO A 230 -8.11 -2.71 5.05
CA PRO A 230 -8.73 -2.65 3.73
C PRO A 230 -10.22 -3.02 3.79
N MET A 231 -11.02 -2.36 2.98
CA MET A 231 -12.42 -2.70 2.71
C MET A 231 -13.32 -2.83 3.95
N GLY A 232 -13.06 -2.03 5.00
CA GLY A 232 -13.91 -2.04 6.20
C GLY A 232 -13.88 -3.39 6.96
N MET A 233 -15.06 -3.95 7.29
CA MET A 233 -15.15 -5.07 8.23
C MET A 233 -14.68 -6.43 7.70
N GLU A 234 -14.70 -6.69 6.38
CA GLU A 234 -14.38 -8.02 5.83
C GLU A 234 -12.88 -8.38 5.95
N PHE A 235 -11.99 -7.39 5.89
CA PHE A 235 -10.54 -7.56 6.01
C PHE A 235 -9.92 -6.66 7.08
N SER A 236 -10.74 -6.21 8.03
CA SER A 236 -10.33 -5.35 9.14
C SER A 236 -9.14 -5.95 9.88
N GLY A 237 -8.07 -5.12 10.06
CA GLY A 237 -6.90 -5.53 10.81
C GLY A 237 -5.98 -6.51 10.08
N SER A 238 -5.87 -6.41 8.75
CA SER A 238 -4.87 -7.19 8.01
C SER A 238 -3.46 -6.86 8.51
N VAL A 239 -2.75 -7.89 8.99
CA VAL A 239 -1.39 -7.79 9.52
C VAL A 239 -0.46 -8.66 8.70
N THR A 240 0.62 -8.09 8.19
CA THR A 240 1.72 -8.81 7.58
C THR A 240 3.02 -8.49 8.32
N ALA A 241 3.95 -9.43 8.38
CA ALA A 241 5.20 -9.25 9.08
C ALA A 241 6.37 -9.71 8.22
N GLY A 242 7.47 -9.02 8.37
CA GLY A 242 8.74 -9.26 7.71
C GLY A 242 9.85 -8.52 8.44
N ILE A 243 10.84 -8.07 7.70
CA ILE A 243 11.95 -7.28 8.21
C ILE A 243 12.11 -5.99 7.41
N VAL A 244 12.84 -5.05 7.95
CA VAL A 244 13.38 -3.93 7.18
C VAL A 244 14.46 -4.47 6.24
N SER A 245 14.19 -4.48 4.93
CA SER A 245 15.12 -5.00 3.91
C SER A 245 16.15 -3.96 3.47
N ALA A 246 15.78 -2.67 3.50
CA ALA A 246 16.68 -1.54 3.26
C ALA A 246 16.11 -0.26 3.90
N VAL A 247 17.00 0.68 4.21
CA VAL A 247 16.67 2.04 4.66
C VAL A 247 17.25 3.07 3.69
N ASN A 248 16.73 4.28 3.73
CA ASN A 248 17.19 5.40 2.88
C ASN A 248 17.21 5.04 1.38
N ARG A 249 16.23 4.26 0.92
CA ARG A 249 16.11 3.87 -0.48
C ARG A 249 15.56 5.04 -1.28
N THR A 250 16.43 5.72 -2.02
CA THR A 250 15.98 6.78 -2.92
C THR A 250 15.40 6.16 -4.19
N MET A 251 14.15 6.43 -4.48
CA MET A 251 13.49 5.99 -5.70
C MET A 251 12.85 7.19 -6.40
N SER A 252 13.09 7.30 -7.71
CA SER A 252 12.41 8.29 -8.55
C SER A 252 11.24 7.63 -9.28
N ILE A 253 10.02 8.06 -8.96
CA ILE A 253 8.77 7.57 -9.54
C ILE A 253 7.97 8.78 -10.02
N GLU A 254 7.53 8.79 -11.29
CA GLU A 254 6.78 9.89 -11.89
C GLU A 254 7.46 11.27 -11.71
N ASN A 255 8.79 11.34 -11.92
CA ASN A 255 9.62 12.53 -11.75
C ASN A 255 9.65 13.09 -10.31
N ARG A 256 9.42 12.24 -9.31
CA ARG A 256 9.45 12.55 -7.87
C ARG A 256 10.43 11.62 -7.16
N THR A 257 11.19 12.18 -6.25
CA THR A 257 12.18 11.43 -5.47
C THR A 257 11.63 11.15 -4.08
N TYR A 258 11.58 9.87 -3.71
CA TYR A 258 11.13 9.40 -2.41
C TYR A 258 12.28 8.81 -1.61
N ASN A 259 12.30 9.05 -0.31
CA ASN A 259 13.19 8.36 0.63
C ASN A 259 12.37 7.31 1.40
N LEU A 260 12.64 6.04 1.13
CA LEU A 260 11.77 4.93 1.50
C LEU A 260 12.46 3.94 2.42
N ILE A 261 11.65 3.29 3.26
CA ILE A 261 11.96 2.03 3.90
C ILE A 261 11.48 0.90 2.99
N GLN A 262 12.36 -0.04 2.68
CA GLN A 262 12.00 -1.27 1.99
C GLN A 262 11.77 -2.39 3.02
N THR A 263 10.74 -3.20 2.80
CA THR A 263 10.40 -4.37 3.64
C THR A 263 9.97 -5.55 2.78
N ASP A 264 10.15 -6.76 3.27
CA ASP A 264 9.57 -7.99 2.71
C ASP A 264 8.21 -8.35 3.34
N ALA A 265 7.74 -7.58 4.34
CA ALA A 265 6.35 -7.63 4.75
C ALA A 265 5.45 -7.30 3.55
N ALA A 266 4.41 -8.11 3.30
CA ALA A 266 3.55 -7.94 2.12
C ALA A 266 2.80 -6.61 2.16
N ILE A 267 3.10 -5.73 1.19
CA ILE A 267 2.40 -4.47 0.96
C ILE A 267 1.49 -4.63 -0.26
N ASN A 268 0.20 -4.43 -0.06
CA ASN A 268 -0.86 -4.61 -1.06
C ASN A 268 -1.82 -3.43 -1.03
N ASN A 269 -2.70 -3.32 -2.02
CA ASN A 269 -3.64 -2.20 -2.17
C ASN A 269 -4.43 -1.88 -0.88
N GLY A 270 -4.73 -2.88 -0.06
CA GLY A 270 -5.51 -2.67 1.15
C GLY A 270 -4.74 -2.08 2.34
N ASN A 271 -3.40 -2.20 2.41
CA ASN A 271 -2.62 -1.61 3.51
C ASN A 271 -1.90 -0.31 3.12
N SER A 272 -2.11 0.19 1.89
CA SER A 272 -1.66 1.53 1.44
C SER A 272 -2.25 2.62 2.33
N GLY A 273 -1.44 3.52 2.83
CA GLY A 273 -1.81 4.54 3.82
C GLY A 273 -1.82 4.05 5.27
N GLY A 274 -1.70 2.73 5.49
CA GLY A 274 -1.55 2.11 6.81
C GLY A 274 -0.13 2.18 7.36
N ALA A 275 0.08 1.58 8.52
CA ALA A 275 1.31 1.71 9.28
C ALA A 275 2.33 0.61 8.99
N LEU A 276 3.60 0.98 8.84
CA LEU A 276 4.74 0.10 9.04
C LEU A 276 5.28 0.33 10.45
N ILE A 277 5.41 -0.74 11.25
CA ILE A 277 5.59 -0.66 12.70
C ILE A 277 6.82 -1.47 13.10
N ASN A 278 7.62 -0.93 14.04
CA ASN A 278 8.78 -1.61 14.60
C ASN A 278 8.41 -2.53 15.76
N GLN A 279 9.40 -3.23 16.30
CA GLN A 279 9.25 -4.14 17.44
C GLN A 279 8.80 -3.49 18.77
N TYR A 280 8.77 -2.18 18.85
CA TYR A 280 8.30 -1.44 20.05
C TYR A 280 6.85 -0.94 19.90
N GLY A 281 6.22 -1.23 18.75
CA GLY A 281 4.87 -0.76 18.43
C GLY A 281 4.83 0.72 18.04
N GLU A 282 5.90 1.23 17.44
CA GLU A 282 6.00 2.59 16.92
C GLU A 282 5.92 2.59 15.40
N VAL A 283 5.24 3.56 14.82
CA VAL A 283 5.14 3.73 13.37
C VAL A 283 6.45 4.29 12.84
N ILE A 284 7.15 3.51 12.02
CA ILE A 284 8.41 3.89 11.35
C ILE A 284 8.20 4.29 9.90
N GLY A 285 7.02 4.00 9.31
CA GLY A 285 6.69 4.39 7.95
C GLY A 285 5.20 4.31 7.64
N ILE A 286 4.81 4.91 6.52
CA ILE A 286 3.46 4.87 5.95
C ILE A 286 3.54 3.99 4.70
N ASN A 287 2.84 2.85 4.70
CA ASN A 287 2.85 1.89 3.61
C ASN A 287 2.33 2.51 2.31
N SER A 288 2.97 2.25 1.17
CA SER A 288 2.48 2.71 -0.12
C SER A 288 2.69 1.67 -1.22
N VAL A 289 1.59 1.19 -1.79
CA VAL A 289 1.61 0.26 -2.91
C VAL A 289 2.00 0.95 -4.23
N LYS A 290 1.70 2.24 -4.39
CA LYS A 290 2.07 3.03 -5.57
C LYS A 290 3.59 3.02 -5.82
N LEU A 291 4.37 2.92 -4.74
CA LEU A 291 5.82 2.91 -4.77
C LEU A 291 6.41 1.50 -4.97
N SER A 292 5.55 0.46 -5.01
CA SER A 292 5.97 -0.93 -5.21
C SER A 292 6.11 -1.26 -6.69
N THR A 293 7.15 -2.02 -7.05
CA THR A 293 7.37 -2.43 -8.44
C THR A 293 6.37 -3.51 -8.83
N THR A 294 5.56 -3.27 -9.84
CA THR A 294 4.56 -4.21 -10.34
C THR A 294 5.21 -5.54 -10.75
N GLY A 295 4.72 -6.65 -10.20
CA GLY A 295 5.15 -8.01 -10.57
C GLY A 295 6.39 -8.51 -9.85
N VAL A 296 6.90 -7.82 -8.84
CA VAL A 296 8.00 -8.29 -7.98
C VAL A 296 7.46 -8.56 -6.58
N GLU A 297 7.42 -9.82 -6.19
CA GLU A 297 7.04 -10.24 -4.84
C GLU A 297 8.19 -10.01 -3.84
N GLY A 298 7.84 -9.71 -2.57
CA GLY A 298 8.81 -9.54 -1.49
C GLY A 298 9.53 -8.18 -1.48
N MET A 299 9.06 -7.20 -2.26
CA MET A 299 9.54 -5.83 -2.21
C MET A 299 8.38 -4.86 -1.93
N GLY A 300 8.13 -4.60 -0.66
CA GLY A 300 7.22 -3.57 -0.19
C GLY A 300 7.97 -2.29 0.17
N PHE A 301 7.28 -1.14 0.09
CA PHE A 301 7.85 0.15 0.42
C PHE A 301 6.93 0.94 1.34
N ALA A 302 7.56 1.73 2.21
CA ALA A 302 6.87 2.69 3.07
C ALA A 302 7.60 4.03 3.05
N ILE A 303 6.85 5.12 3.08
CA ILE A 303 7.39 6.47 3.24
C ILE A 303 7.93 6.57 4.67
N ALA A 304 9.20 6.90 4.82
CA ALA A 304 9.86 6.98 6.12
C ALA A 304 9.17 8.02 7.02
N ILE A 305 8.84 7.66 8.28
CA ILE A 305 8.05 8.53 9.15
C ILE A 305 8.76 9.84 9.48
N SER A 306 10.09 9.85 9.55
CA SER A 306 10.87 11.07 9.81
C SER A 306 10.82 12.06 8.64
N GLU A 307 10.62 11.57 7.41
CA GLU A 307 10.37 12.40 6.23
C GLU A 307 8.91 12.87 6.18
N ALA A 308 7.98 12.01 6.60
CA ALA A 308 6.55 12.33 6.58
C ALA A 308 6.16 13.37 7.64
N LYS A 309 6.79 13.35 8.82
CA LYS A 309 6.40 14.23 9.95
C LYS A 309 6.34 15.72 9.59
N PRO A 310 7.38 16.37 9.04
CA PRO A 310 7.30 17.80 8.71
C PRO A 310 6.22 18.10 7.67
N ILE A 311 5.98 17.18 6.75
CA ILE A 311 4.91 17.29 5.74
C ILE A 311 3.53 17.19 6.39
N ILE A 312 3.33 16.24 7.30
CA ILE A 312 2.10 16.08 8.07
C ILE A 312 1.82 17.37 8.87
N ASP A 313 2.85 17.93 9.52
CA ASP A 313 2.73 19.16 10.30
C ASP A 313 2.31 20.35 9.40
N ASP A 314 2.90 20.48 8.21
CA ASP A 314 2.53 21.49 7.23
C ASP A 314 1.08 21.32 6.74
N LEU A 315 0.69 20.09 6.37
CA LEU A 315 -0.67 19.80 5.93
C LEU A 315 -1.70 20.07 7.02
N MET A 316 -1.38 19.78 8.30
CA MET A 316 -2.25 20.08 9.43
C MET A 316 -2.42 21.57 9.68
N ASN A 317 -1.33 22.36 9.57
CA ASN A 317 -1.31 23.76 9.94
C ASN A 317 -1.71 24.70 8.79
N SER A 318 -1.33 24.36 7.56
CA SER A 318 -1.43 25.24 6.39
C SER A 318 -2.32 24.67 5.29
N GLY A 319 -2.66 23.38 5.34
CA GLY A 319 -3.40 22.67 4.29
C GLY A 319 -2.55 22.27 3.07
N HIS A 320 -1.32 22.73 3.00
CA HIS A 320 -0.35 22.44 1.94
C HIS A 320 1.08 22.43 2.50
N VAL A 321 2.01 21.84 1.75
CA VAL A 321 3.43 21.81 2.13
C VAL A 321 4.07 23.16 1.85
N THR A 322 4.62 23.79 2.90
CA THR A 322 5.22 25.12 2.83
C THR A 322 6.70 25.09 2.44
N GLY A 323 7.23 26.23 2.00
CA GLY A 323 8.65 26.40 1.73
C GLY A 323 9.19 25.69 0.50
N ARG A 324 8.32 25.17 -0.38
CA ARG A 324 8.75 24.55 -1.64
C ARG A 324 9.09 25.60 -2.69
N PRO A 325 10.31 25.51 -3.25
CA PRO A 325 10.70 26.41 -4.34
C PRO A 325 9.93 26.06 -5.62
N TYR A 326 9.37 27.05 -6.27
CA TYR A 326 8.56 26.90 -7.47
C TYR A 326 9.03 27.80 -8.60
N VAL A 327 9.19 27.22 -9.80
CA VAL A 327 9.58 27.94 -11.02
C VAL A 327 8.37 28.48 -11.76
N GLY A 328 7.31 27.66 -11.86
CA GLY A 328 6.09 27.97 -12.59
C GLY A 328 6.15 27.63 -14.08
N ILE A 329 6.80 26.52 -14.43
CA ILE A 329 6.84 26.00 -15.81
C ILE A 329 6.36 24.56 -15.88
N GLY A 330 5.63 24.22 -16.95
CA GLY A 330 5.46 22.84 -17.38
C GLY A 330 6.54 22.46 -18.39
N ILE A 331 7.06 21.24 -18.27
CA ILE A 331 8.13 20.74 -19.15
C ILE A 331 7.63 19.51 -19.89
N THR A 332 7.90 19.44 -21.19
CA THR A 332 7.70 18.25 -22.02
C THR A 332 9.05 17.68 -22.42
N GLU A 333 9.28 16.41 -22.07
CA GLU A 333 10.46 15.66 -22.50
C GLU A 333 10.23 15.06 -23.87
N THR A 334 11.12 15.32 -24.78
CA THR A 334 11.08 14.79 -26.14
C THR A 334 12.42 14.15 -26.51
N ARG A 335 12.46 13.38 -27.60
CA ARG A 335 13.73 12.86 -28.14
C ARG A 335 14.72 13.94 -28.58
N TYR A 336 14.27 15.19 -28.67
CA TYR A 336 15.11 16.33 -29.07
C TYR A 336 15.56 17.18 -27.90
N GLY A 337 15.07 16.95 -26.68
CA GLY A 337 15.38 17.68 -25.47
C GLY A 337 14.16 18.07 -24.65
N LEU A 338 14.38 18.94 -23.67
CA LEU A 338 13.39 19.42 -22.73
C LEU A 338 12.84 20.77 -23.19
N PHE A 339 11.53 20.85 -23.36
CA PHE A 339 10.87 22.09 -23.83
C PHE A 339 9.87 22.60 -22.78
N ILE A 340 9.82 23.91 -22.61
CA ILE A 340 8.79 24.56 -21.80
C ILE A 340 7.45 24.44 -22.53
N SER A 341 6.50 23.72 -21.97
CA SER A 341 5.17 23.49 -22.55
C SER A 341 4.10 24.44 -22.02
N SER A 342 4.30 24.99 -20.82
CA SER A 342 3.41 25.98 -20.22
C SER A 342 4.15 26.88 -19.22
N ILE A 343 3.61 28.07 -18.99
CA ILE A 343 4.09 28.99 -17.97
C ILE A 343 2.90 29.46 -17.14
N GLN A 344 3.04 29.36 -15.82
CA GLN A 344 2.01 29.80 -14.89
C GLN A 344 2.06 31.32 -14.72
N LYS A 345 0.90 31.95 -14.72
CA LYS A 345 0.78 33.38 -14.47
C LYS A 345 1.31 33.76 -13.09
N GLU A 346 1.92 34.94 -13.00
CA GLU A 346 2.51 35.51 -11.80
C GLU A 346 3.67 34.71 -11.19
N SER A 347 4.10 33.64 -11.84
CA SER A 347 5.25 32.82 -11.43
C SER A 347 6.58 33.57 -11.61
N GLY A 348 7.64 33.00 -11.01
CA GLY A 348 9.00 33.46 -11.25
C GLY A 348 9.43 33.34 -12.71
N ALA A 349 9.01 32.28 -13.39
CA ALA A 349 9.28 32.03 -14.81
C ALA A 349 8.70 33.13 -15.74
N GLU A 350 7.41 33.49 -15.52
CA GLU A 350 6.78 34.55 -16.30
C GLU A 350 7.48 35.89 -16.08
N LYS A 351 7.75 36.26 -14.82
CA LYS A 351 8.46 37.50 -14.46
C LYS A 351 9.86 37.59 -15.03
N ALA A 352 10.56 36.44 -15.11
CA ALA A 352 11.89 36.34 -15.70
C ALA A 352 11.90 36.34 -17.24
N GLY A 353 10.72 36.16 -17.88
CA GLY A 353 10.60 36.20 -19.34
C GLY A 353 10.94 34.88 -20.05
N LEU A 354 10.82 33.73 -19.37
CA LEU A 354 10.79 32.43 -20.02
C LEU A 354 9.56 32.35 -20.92
N LYS A 355 9.62 31.56 -21.99
CA LYS A 355 8.52 31.40 -22.96
C LYS A 355 8.26 29.93 -23.24
N VAL A 356 7.04 29.64 -23.64
CA VAL A 356 6.67 28.33 -24.24
C VAL A 356 7.56 28.11 -25.46
N ASP A 357 7.94 26.86 -25.70
CA ASP A 357 8.88 26.38 -26.72
C ASP A 357 10.36 26.72 -26.48
N ASP A 358 10.73 27.38 -25.38
CA ASP A 358 12.13 27.45 -24.98
C ASP A 358 12.67 26.05 -24.72
N MET A 359 13.79 25.68 -25.35
CA MET A 359 14.49 24.42 -25.08
C MET A 359 15.48 24.63 -23.92
N ILE A 360 15.32 23.85 -22.85
CA ILE A 360 16.21 23.93 -21.68
C ILE A 360 17.47 23.11 -21.96
N LEU A 361 18.64 23.73 -21.84
CA LEU A 361 19.96 23.11 -22.07
C LEU A 361 20.69 22.81 -20.75
N ALA A 362 20.60 23.73 -19.80
CA ALA A 362 21.24 23.61 -18.50
C ALA A 362 20.51 24.42 -17.44
N VAL A 363 20.68 24.02 -16.17
CA VAL A 363 20.15 24.73 -15.00
C VAL A 363 21.29 24.92 -13.99
N ASP A 364 21.50 26.16 -13.52
CA ASP A 364 22.62 26.55 -12.66
C ASP A 364 24.00 26.04 -13.18
N GLY A 365 24.20 26.09 -14.50
CA GLY A 365 25.40 25.63 -15.16
C GLY A 365 25.56 24.11 -15.31
N GLN A 366 24.63 23.32 -14.85
CA GLN A 366 24.60 21.86 -15.03
C GLN A 366 23.74 21.52 -16.25
N GLU A 367 24.30 20.78 -17.21
CA GLU A 367 23.50 20.23 -18.34
C GLU A 367 22.44 19.28 -17.79
N VAL A 368 21.22 19.39 -18.34
CA VAL A 368 20.07 18.58 -17.92
C VAL A 368 19.45 17.88 -19.11
N SER A 369 19.02 16.65 -18.89
CA SER A 369 18.41 15.75 -19.88
C SER A 369 17.04 15.25 -19.49
N SER A 370 16.63 15.49 -18.25
CA SER A 370 15.31 15.09 -17.71
C SER A 370 14.72 16.16 -16.79
N THR A 371 13.41 16.14 -16.64
CA THR A 371 12.70 16.97 -15.67
C THR A 371 13.11 16.64 -14.23
N SER A 372 13.45 15.38 -13.98
CA SER A 372 13.93 14.93 -12.66
C SER A 372 15.20 15.67 -12.24
N GLU A 373 16.19 15.81 -13.14
CA GLU A 373 17.43 16.54 -12.87
C GLU A 373 17.16 18.02 -12.57
N ILE A 374 16.24 18.64 -13.29
CA ILE A 374 15.81 20.03 -13.01
C ILE A 374 15.19 20.13 -11.61
N ASN A 375 14.32 19.19 -11.26
CA ASN A 375 13.69 19.15 -9.95
C ASN A 375 14.71 18.97 -8.83
N GLU A 376 15.70 18.08 -9.00
CA GLU A 376 16.78 17.87 -8.02
C GLU A 376 17.63 19.14 -7.77
N ILE A 377 17.87 19.94 -8.82
CA ILE A 377 18.58 21.21 -8.67
C ILE A 377 17.72 22.24 -7.97
N ARG A 378 16.43 22.35 -8.35
CA ARG A 378 15.46 23.25 -7.75
C ARG A 378 15.25 22.95 -6.27
N ASP A 379 15.05 21.68 -5.91
CA ASP A 379 14.68 21.25 -4.55
C ASP A 379 15.80 21.46 -3.52
N LYS A 380 17.03 21.75 -3.96
CA LYS A 380 18.14 22.20 -3.11
C LYS A 380 18.07 23.68 -2.73
N LYS A 381 17.11 24.44 -3.28
CA LYS A 381 16.93 25.86 -3.08
C LYS A 381 15.70 26.17 -2.21
N LYS A 382 15.47 27.45 -1.94
CA LYS A 382 14.34 27.94 -1.19
C LYS A 382 13.57 28.97 -2.01
N PRO A 383 12.29 29.24 -1.70
CA PRO A 383 11.61 30.42 -2.23
C PRO A 383 12.43 31.70 -1.99
N GLY A 384 12.52 32.56 -3.01
CA GLY A 384 13.37 33.74 -3.04
C GLY A 384 14.78 33.53 -3.60
N ASP A 385 15.27 32.27 -3.66
CA ASP A 385 16.55 31.97 -4.34
C ASP A 385 16.41 32.11 -5.86
N LYS A 386 17.54 32.26 -6.53
CA LYS A 386 17.60 32.33 -7.98
C LYS A 386 18.02 30.97 -8.57
N LEU A 387 17.36 30.62 -9.67
CA LEU A 387 17.68 29.46 -10.50
C LEU A 387 17.92 29.95 -11.92
N THR A 388 19.12 29.69 -12.47
CA THR A 388 19.51 30.16 -13.79
C THR A 388 19.33 29.09 -14.83
N PHE A 389 18.45 29.35 -15.81
CA PHE A 389 18.19 28.49 -16.95
C PHE A 389 19.02 28.94 -18.14
N LYS A 390 19.81 28.05 -18.74
CA LYS A 390 20.38 28.22 -20.06
C LYS A 390 19.42 27.61 -21.06
N ILE A 391 18.88 28.44 -21.94
CA ILE A 391 17.84 28.03 -22.91
C ILE A 391 18.28 28.30 -24.34
N LEU A 392 17.73 27.55 -25.28
CA LEU A 392 17.76 27.84 -26.70
C LEU A 392 16.38 28.32 -27.12
N ARG A 393 16.29 29.59 -27.56
CA ARG A 393 15.08 30.22 -28.09
C ARG A 393 15.30 30.57 -29.56
N GLU A 394 14.51 30.01 -30.47
CA GLU A 394 14.66 30.12 -31.91
C GLU A 394 16.04 29.58 -32.36
N ARG A 395 17.10 30.37 -32.34
CA ARG A 395 18.47 29.97 -32.67
C ARG A 395 19.50 30.54 -31.70
N ASP A 396 19.03 31.31 -30.72
CA ASP A 396 19.93 32.02 -29.79
C ASP A 396 19.95 31.31 -28.44
N THR A 397 21.15 31.08 -27.95
CA THR A 397 21.33 30.59 -26.59
C THR A 397 21.42 31.78 -25.62
N MET A 398 20.63 31.75 -24.55
CA MET A 398 20.60 32.78 -23.53
C MET A 398 20.47 32.20 -22.14
N GLU A 399 20.86 32.98 -21.13
CA GLU A 399 20.65 32.66 -19.73
C GLU A 399 19.53 33.51 -19.17
N VAL A 400 18.59 32.86 -18.46
CA VAL A 400 17.47 33.50 -17.81
C VAL A 400 17.48 33.14 -16.35
N SER A 401 17.64 34.14 -15.48
CA SER A 401 17.64 33.94 -14.03
C SER A 401 16.22 34.13 -13.47
N VAL A 402 15.69 33.07 -12.89
CA VAL A 402 14.35 33.00 -12.33
C VAL A 402 14.42 33.07 -10.83
N GLU A 403 13.72 34.02 -10.21
CA GLU A 403 13.50 34.03 -8.76
C GLU A 403 12.41 33.02 -8.41
N LEU A 404 12.75 32.08 -7.56
CA LEU A 404 11.81 31.02 -7.16
C LEU A 404 10.73 31.59 -6.26
N THR A 405 9.48 31.31 -6.58
CA THR A 405 8.34 31.61 -5.71
C THR A 405 8.07 30.41 -4.78
N GLU A 406 7.14 30.56 -3.86
CA GLU A 406 6.58 29.44 -3.14
C GLU A 406 5.51 28.74 -3.99
N GLU A 407 5.46 27.43 -3.95
CA GLU A 407 4.41 26.66 -4.60
C GLU A 407 3.11 26.90 -3.86
N ASN A 408 2.19 27.67 -4.46
CA ASN A 408 0.82 27.82 -3.97
C ASN A 408 -0.05 26.81 -4.72
N ASN A 409 -0.61 25.85 -4.01
CA ASN A 409 -1.59 24.90 -4.56
C ASN A 409 -2.92 25.59 -4.85
#